data_b46242d1d730921f8cfc7b85b64e1ebb
#
_entry.id   b46242d1d730921f8cfc7b85b64e1ebb
#
_cell.length_a   1.000
_cell.length_b   1.000
_cell.length_c   1.000
_cell.angle_alpha   90.00
_cell.angle_beta   90.00
_cell.angle_gamma   90.00
#
_symmetry.space_group_name_H-M   'P 1'
#
loop_
_entity.id
_entity.type
_entity.pdbx_description
1 polymer ?
#
loop_
_entity_poly.entity_id
_entity_poly.type
_entity_poly.pdbx_seq_one_letter_code
_entity_poly.pdbx_strand_id
1 'polypeptide(L)'
;ITPGILDLCEVFFMGLFSKPEVIFLKESNAAQQYLKQLEDLLPEANEDTAKKIEKEILITKAGIAGEENIMFELQHSGMDMVVLHDMYLETSSGISAQIDFLVLTNKLNFVIECKNLFGNIEINSKGDFIRTIQYGNKKYKEGIYSPITQNERHMAVLKERKAENKSKFV
;
A
#
# COMPACT_ATOMS: atom_id res chain seq x y z
N ILE A 1 -1.16 21.23 -11.02
CA ILE A 1 -2.52 20.97 -11.56
C ILE A 1 -2.67 19.47 -11.56
N THR A 2 -3.30 18.93 -10.53
CA THR A 2 -3.63 17.51 -10.42
C THR A 2 -4.70 17.18 -11.47
N PRO A 3 -4.54 16.15 -12.32
CA PRO A 3 -5.60 15.72 -13.22
C PRO A 3 -6.81 15.32 -12.39
N GLY A 4 -7.96 15.88 -12.72
CA GLY A 4 -9.20 15.57 -12.00
C GLY A 4 -9.63 14.15 -12.26
N ILE A 5 -10.16 13.50 -11.24
CA ILE A 5 -10.75 12.13 -11.24
C ILE A 5 -11.80 11.93 -12.38
N LEU A 6 -12.23 13.00 -13.05
CA LEU A 6 -13.21 12.96 -14.14
C LEU A 6 -12.67 12.38 -15.46
N ASP A 7 -11.36 12.41 -15.69
CA ASP A 7 -10.76 11.83 -16.91
C ASP A 7 -10.63 10.29 -16.85
N LEU A 8 -10.86 9.68 -15.69
CA LEU A 8 -10.79 8.23 -15.51
C LEU A 8 -11.90 7.47 -16.26
N CYS A 9 -13.03 8.11 -16.57
CA CYS A 9 -14.12 7.46 -17.31
C CYS A 9 -13.82 7.34 -18.81
N GLU A 10 -13.02 8.23 -19.39
CA GLU A 10 -12.74 8.19 -20.83
C GLU A 10 -11.70 7.14 -21.21
N VAL A 11 -10.77 6.82 -20.30
CA VAL A 11 -9.74 5.80 -20.52
C VAL A 11 -10.34 4.38 -20.64
N PHE A 12 -11.50 4.14 -20.03
CA PHE A 12 -12.17 2.83 -20.04
C PHE A 12 -12.95 2.50 -21.34
N PHE A 13 -13.12 3.46 -22.26
CA PHE A 13 -13.96 3.24 -23.44
C PHE A 13 -13.17 2.80 -24.69
N MET A 14 -11.85 2.70 -24.64
CA MET A 14 -11.03 2.31 -25.79
C MET A 14 -10.68 0.82 -25.75
N GLY A 15 -11.48 0.00 -26.38
CA GLY A 15 -10.97 -1.21 -27.01
C GLY A 15 -11.56 -2.55 -26.65
N LEU A 16 -12.63 -2.94 -27.36
CA LEU A 16 -13.12 -4.35 -27.38
C LEU A 16 -12.14 -5.34 -28.03
N PHE A 17 -10.98 -4.87 -28.55
CA PHE A 17 -9.99 -5.70 -29.27
C PHE A 17 -8.52 -5.32 -29.00
N SER A 18 -8.23 -4.52 -28.00
CA SER A 18 -6.84 -4.24 -27.60
C SER A 18 -6.30 -5.37 -26.71
N LYS A 19 -4.98 -5.59 -26.73
CA LYS A 19 -4.32 -6.46 -25.74
C LYS A 19 -4.60 -5.90 -24.35
N PRO A 20 -4.79 -6.76 -23.33
CA PRO A 20 -4.93 -6.31 -21.97
C PRO A 20 -3.84 -5.34 -21.58
N GLU A 21 -4.21 -4.21 -21.00
CA GLU A 21 -3.29 -3.15 -20.63
C GLU A 21 -3.39 -2.81 -19.14
N VAL A 22 -2.25 -2.73 -18.48
CA VAL A 22 -2.16 -2.26 -17.09
C VAL A 22 -1.57 -0.86 -17.09
N ILE A 23 -2.36 0.13 -16.66
CA ILE A 23 -1.98 1.54 -16.62
C ILE A 23 -1.68 1.94 -15.18
N PHE A 24 -0.42 2.28 -14.88
CA PHE A 24 -0.06 2.89 -13.62
C PHE A 24 -0.24 4.41 -13.74
N LEU A 25 -1.32 4.96 -13.14
CA LEU A 25 -1.58 6.40 -13.14
C LEU A 25 -0.79 7.14 -12.06
N LYS A 26 -0.46 6.45 -10.99
CA LYS A 26 0.40 6.97 -9.93
C LYS A 26 1.39 5.89 -9.52
N GLU A 27 2.65 6.24 -9.55
CA GLU A 27 3.74 5.50 -8.94
C GLU A 27 4.42 6.38 -7.90
N SER A 28 4.94 5.79 -6.85
CA SER A 28 5.64 6.49 -5.79
C SER A 28 7.01 5.87 -5.56
N ASN A 29 7.96 6.71 -5.24
CA ASN A 29 9.31 6.29 -4.81
C ASN A 29 9.62 6.81 -3.40
N ALA A 30 8.59 7.15 -2.62
CA ALA A 30 8.75 7.73 -1.28
C ALA A 30 9.51 6.77 -0.33
N ALA A 31 9.20 5.47 -0.39
CA ALA A 31 9.89 4.46 0.40
C ALA A 31 11.38 4.34 0.04
N GLN A 32 11.73 4.40 -1.26
CA GLN A 32 13.11 4.38 -1.73
C GLN A 32 13.88 5.66 -1.30
N GLN A 33 13.21 6.82 -1.36
CA GLN A 33 13.80 8.08 -0.87
C GLN A 33 14.04 8.02 0.65
N TYR A 34 13.09 7.50 1.41
CA TYR A 34 13.23 7.30 2.86
C TYR A 34 14.36 6.32 3.17
N LEU A 35 14.44 5.20 2.48
CA LEU A 35 15.53 4.24 2.62
C LEU A 35 16.89 4.90 2.41
N LYS A 36 17.02 5.72 1.36
CA LYS A 36 18.26 6.45 1.10
C LYS A 36 18.62 7.41 2.24
N GLN A 37 17.65 8.14 2.78
CA GLN A 37 17.86 9.02 3.93
C GLN A 37 18.37 8.25 5.16
N LEU A 38 17.84 7.06 5.43
CA LEU A 38 18.30 6.21 6.52
C LEU A 38 19.74 5.72 6.29
N GLU A 39 20.06 5.31 5.06
CA GLU A 39 21.40 4.86 4.68
C GLU A 39 22.42 6.00 4.76
N ASP A 40 22.05 7.23 4.40
CA ASP A 40 22.89 8.43 4.50
C ASP A 40 23.13 8.83 5.97
N LEU A 41 22.16 8.63 6.86
CA LEU A 41 22.26 8.96 8.29
C LEU A 41 23.04 7.91 9.10
N LEU A 42 23.08 6.68 8.67
CA LEU A 42 23.66 5.56 9.43
C LEU A 42 25.14 5.79 9.83
N PRO A 43 26.03 6.31 8.94
CA PRO A 43 27.44 6.53 9.28
C PRO A 43 27.68 7.59 10.36
N GLU A 44 26.73 8.52 10.54
CA GLU A 44 26.84 9.64 11.50
C GLU A 44 26.20 9.32 12.86
N ALA A 45 25.52 8.16 12.96
CA ALA A 45 24.76 7.78 14.14
C ALA A 45 25.66 7.20 15.25
N ASN A 46 25.33 7.50 16.51
CA ASN A 46 25.92 6.77 17.64
C ASN A 46 25.39 5.32 17.66
N GLU A 47 26.05 4.44 18.44
CA GLU A 47 25.79 3.00 18.44
C GLU A 47 24.31 2.64 18.68
N ASP A 48 23.62 3.30 19.62
CA ASP A 48 22.22 3.01 19.93
C ASP A 48 21.28 3.48 18.84
N THR A 49 21.58 4.61 18.21
CA THR A 49 20.82 5.15 17.07
C THR A 49 21.06 4.31 15.82
N ALA A 50 22.30 3.90 15.57
CA ALA A 50 22.67 3.05 14.43
C ALA A 50 21.87 1.74 14.44
N LYS A 51 21.75 1.06 15.58
CA LYS A 51 20.93 -0.16 15.71
C LYS A 51 19.46 0.06 15.36
N LYS A 52 18.91 1.23 15.68
CA LYS A 52 17.52 1.58 15.31
C LYS A 52 17.40 1.85 13.83
N ILE A 53 18.35 2.58 13.25
CA ILE A 53 18.38 2.87 11.80
C ILE A 53 18.55 1.58 11.00
N GLU A 54 19.48 0.69 11.38
CA GLU A 54 19.66 -0.61 10.73
C GLU A 54 18.38 -1.45 10.72
N LYS A 55 17.65 -1.47 11.87
CA LYS A 55 16.35 -2.15 11.94
C LYS A 55 15.35 -1.54 11.01
N GLU A 56 15.26 -0.21 10.94
CA GLU A 56 14.34 0.51 10.08
C GLU A 56 14.67 0.30 8.59
N ILE A 57 15.94 0.28 8.22
CA ILE A 57 16.41 -0.07 6.87
C ILE A 57 15.90 -1.45 6.47
N LEU A 58 16.02 -2.46 7.34
CA LEU A 58 15.55 -3.81 7.06
C LEU A 58 14.04 -3.86 6.85
N ILE A 59 13.27 -3.15 7.68
CA ILE A 59 11.81 -3.06 7.57
C ILE A 59 11.42 -2.38 6.26
N THR A 60 12.04 -1.25 5.95
CA THR A 60 11.77 -0.48 4.73
C THR A 60 12.10 -1.30 3.47
N LYS A 61 13.26 -1.97 3.44
CA LYS A 61 13.63 -2.87 2.33
C LYS A 61 12.63 -4.00 2.14
N ALA A 62 12.14 -4.60 3.23
CA ALA A 62 11.12 -5.63 3.15
C ALA A 62 9.79 -5.07 2.61
N GLY A 63 9.37 -3.87 3.02
CA GLY A 63 8.20 -3.20 2.49
C GLY A 63 8.30 -2.97 0.99
N ILE A 64 9.39 -2.35 0.53
CA ILE A 64 9.67 -2.10 -0.89
C ILE A 64 9.58 -3.40 -1.71
N ALA A 65 10.27 -4.46 -1.27
CA ALA A 65 10.26 -5.74 -1.97
C ALA A 65 8.84 -6.36 -2.04
N GLY A 66 8.02 -6.16 -1.01
CA GLY A 66 6.62 -6.62 -1.01
C GLY A 66 5.78 -5.87 -2.05
N GLU A 67 5.90 -4.55 -2.11
CA GLU A 67 5.18 -3.71 -3.08
C GLU A 67 5.64 -3.99 -4.52
N GLU A 68 6.94 -4.13 -4.75
CA GLU A 68 7.50 -4.48 -6.07
C GLU A 68 6.98 -5.83 -6.58
N ASN A 69 6.84 -6.82 -5.70
CA ASN A 69 6.22 -8.11 -6.06
C ASN A 69 4.76 -7.94 -6.49
N ILE A 70 3.97 -7.14 -5.76
CA ILE A 70 2.58 -6.85 -6.14
C ILE A 70 2.53 -6.13 -7.48
N MET A 71 3.37 -5.11 -7.68
CA MET A 71 3.44 -4.38 -8.96
C MET A 71 3.77 -5.34 -10.12
N PHE A 72 4.73 -6.23 -9.93
CA PHE A 72 5.08 -7.23 -10.93
C PHE A 72 3.90 -8.13 -11.30
N GLU A 73 3.19 -8.67 -10.30
CA GLU A 73 2.04 -9.53 -10.53
C GLU A 73 0.88 -8.79 -11.21
N LEU A 74 0.62 -7.53 -10.84
CA LEU A 74 -0.39 -6.70 -11.50
C LEU A 74 -0.02 -6.46 -12.97
N GLN A 75 1.24 -6.11 -13.27
CA GLN A 75 1.73 -5.88 -14.63
C GLN A 75 1.59 -7.10 -15.54
N HIS A 76 1.74 -8.30 -14.95
CA HIS A 76 1.70 -9.57 -15.69
C HIS A 76 0.36 -10.31 -15.57
N SER A 77 -0.65 -9.68 -14.99
CA SER A 77 -1.97 -10.30 -14.75
C SER A 77 -2.75 -10.64 -16.03
N GLY A 78 -2.44 -10.01 -17.16
CA GLY A 78 -3.22 -10.13 -18.39
C GLY A 78 -4.63 -9.53 -18.31
N MET A 79 -4.86 -8.59 -17.39
CA MET A 79 -6.15 -7.92 -17.18
C MET A 79 -6.05 -6.44 -17.50
N ASP A 80 -7.15 -5.87 -18.05
CA ASP A 80 -7.28 -4.43 -18.17
C ASP A 80 -7.52 -3.81 -16.80
N MET A 81 -6.63 -2.91 -16.39
CA MET A 81 -6.77 -2.22 -15.12
C MET A 81 -6.01 -0.89 -15.08
N VAL A 82 -6.47 -0.04 -14.18
CA VAL A 82 -5.77 1.18 -13.79
C VAL A 82 -5.33 1.02 -12.34
N VAL A 83 -4.06 1.30 -12.09
CA VAL A 83 -3.42 1.16 -10.77
C VAL A 83 -2.96 2.51 -10.26
N LEU A 84 -3.30 2.83 -9.01
CA LEU A 84 -2.72 3.93 -8.25
C LEU A 84 -1.95 3.32 -7.07
N HIS A 85 -0.65 3.58 -7.02
CA HIS A 85 0.26 3.09 -5.98
C HIS A 85 0.56 4.19 -4.97
N ASP A 86 0.62 3.86 -3.68
CA ASP A 86 0.96 4.75 -2.57
C ASP A 86 0.07 6.01 -2.56
N MET A 87 -1.24 5.81 -2.47
CA MET A 87 -2.21 6.89 -2.55
C MET A 87 -2.57 7.42 -1.16
N TYR A 88 -2.25 8.69 -0.89
CA TYR A 88 -2.72 9.39 0.30
C TYR A 88 -4.05 10.08 0.05
N LEU A 89 -5.02 9.83 0.93
CA LEU A 89 -6.33 10.46 0.92
C LEU A 89 -6.62 11.09 2.28
N GLU A 90 -7.28 12.25 2.24
CA GLU A 90 -7.77 12.93 3.43
C GLU A 90 -9.18 13.44 3.17
N THR A 91 -10.09 13.22 4.11
CA THR A 91 -11.47 13.69 4.05
C THR A 91 -11.57 15.13 4.58
N SER A 92 -12.67 15.81 4.30
CA SER A 92 -12.94 17.14 4.87
C SER A 92 -13.09 17.10 6.40
N SER A 93 -13.38 15.96 6.97
CA SER A 93 -13.42 15.74 8.43
C SER A 93 -12.03 15.53 9.05
N GLY A 94 -10.94 15.51 8.23
CA GLY A 94 -9.56 15.31 8.68
C GLY A 94 -9.16 13.84 8.89
N ILE A 95 -10.01 12.89 8.48
CA ILE A 95 -9.65 11.46 8.51
C ILE A 95 -8.82 11.14 7.27
N SER A 96 -7.68 10.48 7.46
CA SER A 96 -6.77 10.16 6.38
C SER A 96 -6.46 8.66 6.28
N ALA A 97 -6.06 8.25 5.09
CA ALA A 97 -5.56 6.92 4.80
C ALA A 97 -4.45 6.99 3.74
N GLN A 98 -3.44 6.16 3.92
CA GLN A 98 -2.47 5.83 2.89
C GLN A 98 -2.80 4.42 2.39
N ILE A 99 -3.06 4.31 1.10
CA ILE A 99 -3.48 3.07 0.43
C ILE A 99 -2.32 2.60 -0.43
N ASP A 100 -1.80 1.39 -0.17
CA ASP A 100 -0.67 0.88 -0.93
C ASP A 100 -1.03 0.73 -2.40
N PHE A 101 -2.15 0.06 -2.72
CA PHE A 101 -2.65 -0.02 -4.09
C PHE A 101 -4.17 0.13 -4.16
N LEU A 102 -4.63 1.00 -5.05
CA LEU A 102 -6.00 1.04 -5.53
C LEU A 102 -6.01 0.57 -6.98
N VAL A 103 -6.65 -0.58 -7.23
CA VAL A 103 -6.76 -1.19 -8.55
C VAL A 103 -8.19 -1.04 -9.04
N LEU A 104 -8.34 -0.41 -10.19
CA LEU A 104 -9.61 -0.15 -10.84
C LEU A 104 -9.73 -1.04 -12.08
N THR A 105 -10.77 -1.85 -12.13
CA THR A 105 -11.12 -2.67 -13.31
C THR A 105 -12.51 -2.32 -13.80
N ASN A 106 -12.87 -2.83 -14.96
CA ASN A 106 -14.21 -2.63 -15.54
C ASN A 106 -15.34 -3.31 -14.74
N LYS A 107 -15.02 -4.18 -13.79
CA LYS A 107 -16.00 -4.93 -12.99
C LYS A 107 -15.95 -4.57 -11.51
N LEU A 108 -14.75 -4.54 -10.93
CA LEU A 108 -14.54 -4.38 -9.50
C LEU A 108 -13.34 -3.47 -9.24
N ASN A 109 -13.37 -2.77 -8.12
CA ASN A 109 -12.23 -2.02 -7.61
C ASN A 109 -11.68 -2.75 -6.39
N PHE A 110 -10.34 -2.82 -6.30
CA PHE A 110 -9.67 -3.49 -5.20
C PHE A 110 -8.84 -2.47 -4.42
N VAL A 111 -8.92 -2.56 -3.10
CA VAL A 111 -7.99 -1.90 -2.18
C VAL A 111 -7.06 -3.00 -1.66
N ILE A 112 -5.77 -2.86 -1.95
CA ILE A 112 -4.76 -3.84 -1.58
C ILE A 112 -3.84 -3.22 -0.54
N GLU A 113 -3.66 -3.91 0.58
CA GLU A 113 -2.71 -3.63 1.63
C GLU A 113 -1.57 -4.63 1.56
N CYS A 114 -0.34 -4.15 1.41
CA CYS A 114 0.86 -4.97 1.33
C CYS A 114 1.46 -5.21 2.71
N LYS A 115 1.68 -6.47 3.07
CA LYS A 115 2.36 -6.86 4.31
C LYS A 115 3.43 -7.92 4.02
N ASN A 116 4.65 -7.49 3.76
CA ASN A 116 5.79 -8.40 3.62
C ASN A 116 6.45 -8.66 4.98
N LEU A 117 5.85 -9.54 5.76
CA LEU A 117 6.24 -9.84 7.14
C LEU A 117 7.08 -11.11 7.22
N PHE A 118 8.24 -10.99 7.85
CA PHE A 118 9.06 -12.16 8.20
C PHE A 118 8.47 -12.92 9.39
N GLY A 119 8.49 -14.25 9.32
CA GLY A 119 8.01 -15.14 10.39
C GLY A 119 6.68 -15.82 10.08
N ASN A 120 6.13 -16.52 11.05
CA ASN A 120 4.85 -17.21 10.93
C ASN A 120 3.73 -16.34 11.48
N ILE A 121 2.66 -16.21 10.70
CA ILE A 121 1.48 -15.44 11.08
C ILE A 121 0.35 -16.41 11.41
N GLU A 122 -0.24 -16.21 12.57
CA GLU A 122 -1.39 -16.96 13.10
C GLU A 122 -2.54 -15.97 13.33
N ILE A 123 -3.73 -16.33 12.89
CA ILE A 123 -4.96 -15.60 13.26
C ILE A 123 -5.65 -16.45 14.33
N ASN A 124 -5.78 -15.91 15.53
CA ASN A 124 -6.41 -16.62 16.63
C ASN A 124 -7.95 -16.62 16.52
N SER A 125 -8.64 -17.33 17.42
CA SER A 125 -10.10 -17.42 17.42
C SER A 125 -10.82 -16.09 17.70
N LYS A 126 -10.10 -15.06 18.14
CA LYS A 126 -10.63 -13.69 18.36
C LYS A 126 -10.40 -12.78 17.14
N GLY A 127 -9.70 -13.28 16.11
CA GLY A 127 -9.34 -12.49 14.94
C GLY A 127 -8.06 -11.66 15.09
N ASP A 128 -7.30 -11.84 16.20
CA ASP A 128 -6.03 -11.14 16.37
C ASP A 128 -4.95 -11.78 15.51
N PHE A 129 -4.17 -10.95 14.84
CA PHE A 129 -3.02 -11.36 14.06
C PHE A 129 -1.79 -11.40 14.95
N ILE A 130 -1.16 -12.58 15.06
CA ILE A 130 0.01 -12.84 15.89
C ILE A 130 1.15 -13.29 15.01
N ARG A 131 2.26 -12.54 15.04
CA ARG A 131 3.49 -12.92 14.37
C ARG A 131 4.41 -13.65 15.31
N THR A 132 4.96 -14.79 14.88
CA THR A 132 6.00 -15.54 15.59
C THR A 132 7.28 -15.52 14.78
N ILE A 133 8.34 -14.96 15.37
CA ILE A 133 9.68 -14.89 14.78
C ILE A 133 10.60 -15.81 15.59
N GLN A 134 11.41 -16.61 14.91
CA GLN A 134 12.40 -17.49 15.54
C GLN A 134 13.82 -17.03 15.23
N TYR A 135 14.59 -16.75 16.27
CA TYR A 135 16.03 -16.49 16.18
C TYR A 135 16.79 -17.57 16.97
N GLY A 136 17.44 -18.48 16.25
CA GLY A 136 18.06 -19.65 16.87
C GLY A 136 17.02 -20.46 17.66
N ASN A 137 17.26 -20.66 18.95
CA ASN A 137 16.34 -21.41 19.85
C ASN A 137 15.28 -20.53 20.53
N LYS A 138 15.28 -19.22 20.28
CA LYS A 138 14.32 -18.30 20.88
C LYS A 138 13.18 -17.98 19.93
N LYS A 139 11.94 -18.02 20.46
CA LYS A 139 10.73 -17.61 19.75
C LYS A 139 10.17 -16.34 20.37
N TYR A 140 9.87 -15.38 19.54
CA TYR A 140 9.24 -14.11 19.91
C TYR A 140 7.86 -14.05 19.28
N LYS A 141 6.85 -13.76 20.11
CA LYS A 141 5.48 -13.53 19.64
C LYS A 141 5.12 -12.06 19.84
N GLU A 142 4.50 -11.47 18.83
CA GLU A 142 3.98 -10.11 18.90
C GLU A 142 2.64 -10.02 18.18
N GLY A 143 1.75 -9.17 18.67
CA GLY A 143 0.53 -8.79 17.96
C GLY A 143 0.90 -7.83 16.82
N ILE A 144 0.30 -8.02 15.65
CA ILE A 144 0.40 -7.08 14.54
C ILE A 144 -0.97 -6.48 14.25
N TYR A 145 -0.97 -5.24 13.74
CA TYR A 145 -2.22 -4.61 13.34
C TYR A 145 -2.87 -5.40 12.21
N SER A 146 -4.17 -5.66 12.33
CA SER A 146 -4.93 -6.46 11.37
C SER A 146 -4.97 -5.78 10.01
N PRO A 147 -4.45 -6.41 8.94
CA PRO A 147 -4.57 -5.88 7.57
C PRO A 147 -6.03 -5.76 7.12
N ILE A 148 -6.92 -6.60 7.65
CA ILE A 148 -8.36 -6.54 7.37
C ILE A 148 -8.93 -5.24 7.91
N THR A 149 -8.69 -4.94 9.19
CA THR A 149 -9.16 -3.69 9.82
C THR A 149 -8.54 -2.46 9.15
N GLN A 150 -7.29 -2.57 8.71
CA GLN A 150 -6.64 -1.49 7.96
C GLN A 150 -7.35 -1.23 6.63
N ASN A 151 -7.65 -2.28 5.85
CA ASN A 151 -8.41 -2.14 4.61
C ASN A 151 -9.84 -1.63 4.82
N GLU A 152 -10.52 -2.04 5.90
CA GLU A 152 -11.84 -1.50 6.25
C GLU A 152 -11.80 0.02 6.46
N ARG A 153 -10.75 0.54 7.13
CA ARG A 153 -10.53 1.98 7.29
C ARG A 153 -10.25 2.66 5.95
N HIS A 154 -9.41 2.07 5.09
CA HIS A 154 -9.14 2.60 3.74
C HIS A 154 -10.43 2.71 2.92
N MET A 155 -11.27 1.68 2.98
CA MET A 155 -12.58 1.67 2.31
C MET A 155 -13.53 2.73 2.86
N ALA A 156 -13.51 3.00 4.17
CA ALA A 156 -14.32 4.05 4.79
C ALA A 156 -13.90 5.44 4.28
N VAL A 157 -12.61 5.74 4.25
CA VAL A 157 -12.07 7.01 3.71
C VAL A 157 -12.43 7.19 2.24
N LEU A 158 -12.29 6.16 1.41
CA LEU A 158 -12.68 6.18 0.00
C LEU A 158 -14.17 6.48 -0.19
N LYS A 159 -15.04 5.86 0.62
CA LYS A 159 -16.49 6.10 0.57
C LYS A 159 -16.85 7.53 0.96
N GLU A 160 -16.23 8.07 2.00
CA GLU A 160 -16.45 9.44 2.46
C GLU A 160 -15.99 10.45 1.39
N ARG A 161 -14.78 10.29 0.83
CA ARG A 161 -14.28 11.13 -0.27
C ARG A 161 -15.20 11.09 -1.50
N LYS A 162 -15.73 9.92 -1.85
CA LYS A 162 -16.70 9.79 -2.94
C LYS A 162 -18.01 10.55 -2.66
N ALA A 163 -18.50 10.51 -1.43
CA ALA A 163 -19.69 11.24 -1.02
C ALA A 163 -19.47 12.75 -1.08
N GLU A 164 -18.32 13.25 -0.57
CA GLU A 164 -17.95 14.66 -0.62
C GLU A 164 -17.86 15.21 -2.04
N ASN A 165 -17.30 14.44 -2.96
CA ASN A 165 -17.20 14.84 -4.37
C ASN A 165 -18.57 14.91 -5.03
N LYS A 166 -19.50 14.01 -4.71
CA LYS A 166 -20.87 14.06 -5.24
C LYS A 166 -21.61 15.31 -4.77
N SER A 167 -21.42 15.76 -3.53
CA SER A 167 -22.09 16.95 -2.99
C SER A 167 -21.62 18.27 -3.61
N LYS A 168 -20.47 18.30 -4.28
CA LYS A 168 -19.95 19.50 -4.96
C LYS A 168 -20.54 19.72 -6.37
N PHE A 169 -21.29 18.76 -6.89
CA PHE A 169 -21.87 18.80 -8.24
C PHE A 169 -23.41 18.88 -8.24
N VAL A 170 -24.02 19.23 -7.10
CA VAL A 170 -25.48 19.45 -6.98
C VAL A 170 -25.81 20.95 -6.77
#